data_b056129eb561efe696139e61d054b40e
#
_entry.id   b056129eb561efe696139e61d054b40e
#
_cell.length_a   1.000
_cell.length_b   1.000
_cell.length_c   1.000
_cell.angle_alpha   90.00
_cell.angle_beta   90.00
_cell.angle_gamma   90.00
#
_symmetry.space_group_name_H-M   'P 1'
#
loop_
_entity.id
_entity.type
_entity.pdbx_description
1 polymer ?
#
loop_
_entity_poly.entity_id
_entity_poly.type
_entity_poly.pdbx_seq_one_letter_code
_entity_poly.pdbx_strand_id
1 'polypeptide(L)'
;MEVLPPLDWEKVGAETWGDVGGQIKQMGIGKVAKGLLLSSIQERTKTWDGIFRPVRQPEWWQGDGEYHGPKYTEPVSELERRLKLGEFVVACEIAPPLSASTNKLNSNIDLVKPYVTAINFTDNASATPRMASWACSKIAIERGAEPVMQIAARDRTRAGLQGEILGAAALGVRNVLCVTGDSPVLAPQPRGRMDINDLDAIQMLWILRRMRDEGRYLDGREVKFPPKFFLGAAASPFASTPKFQALREHKKVNAGAQFFQTNLVYDIERMEIWLNELAKRDILNKVYILVGITPLKNLKMARYMTDVPGVYIPESILKRMEAAEVAGNSQEEGVQIALELARKIKGYEKQGVHGLHIMPVGWEDIVPRIVTEAGLS
;
A
#
# COMPACT_ATOMS: atom_id res chain seq x y z
N MET A 1 -28.74 -0.13 16.06
CA MET A 1 -27.50 -0.78 16.55
C MET A 1 -27.87 -1.50 17.84
N GLU A 2 -28.01 -2.81 17.77
CA GLU A 2 -28.18 -3.62 18.98
C GLU A 2 -26.88 -3.55 19.79
N VAL A 3 -27.01 -3.09 21.03
CA VAL A 3 -25.93 -3.13 22.00
C VAL A 3 -25.80 -4.60 22.40
N LEU A 4 -24.75 -5.27 21.98
CA LEU A 4 -24.46 -6.63 22.43
C LEU A 4 -24.33 -6.62 23.95
N PRO A 5 -24.90 -7.62 24.65
CA PRO A 5 -24.81 -7.72 26.10
C PRO A 5 -23.34 -7.82 26.53
N PRO A 6 -22.98 -7.37 27.73
CA PRO A 6 -21.61 -7.49 28.22
C PRO A 6 -21.21 -8.98 28.22
N LEU A 7 -20.12 -9.30 27.51
CA LEU A 7 -19.55 -10.64 27.46
C LEU A 7 -18.95 -10.98 28.85
N ASP A 8 -19.24 -12.18 29.32
CA ASP A 8 -18.61 -12.74 30.53
C ASP A 8 -17.17 -13.20 30.17
N TRP A 9 -16.25 -12.30 30.36
CA TRP A 9 -14.86 -12.43 29.93
C TRP A 9 -14.06 -13.50 30.68
N GLU A 10 -14.48 -13.90 31.88
CA GLU A 10 -13.86 -15.00 32.60
C GLU A 10 -14.14 -16.35 31.93
N LYS A 11 -15.32 -16.53 31.33
CA LYS A 11 -15.68 -17.71 30.54
C LYS A 11 -15.07 -17.70 29.12
N VAL A 12 -15.06 -16.56 28.46
CA VAL A 12 -14.51 -16.42 27.10
C VAL A 12 -12.98 -16.53 27.10
N GLY A 13 -12.30 -16.10 28.19
CA GLY A 13 -10.85 -16.05 28.25
C GLY A 13 -10.16 -17.42 28.18
N ALA A 14 -10.69 -18.45 28.79
CA ALA A 14 -10.01 -19.75 28.91
C ALA A 14 -10.11 -20.58 27.58
N GLU A 15 -11.24 -20.55 26.88
CA GLU A 15 -11.46 -21.36 25.69
C GLU A 15 -10.94 -20.68 24.42
N THR A 16 -11.12 -19.36 24.28
CA THR A 16 -10.69 -18.60 23.09
C THR A 16 -9.18 -18.42 22.99
N TRP A 17 -8.46 -18.37 24.10
CA TRP A 17 -7.00 -18.23 24.09
C TRP A 17 -6.27 -19.49 23.62
N GLY A 18 -6.83 -20.67 23.87
CA GLY A 18 -6.36 -21.94 23.30
C GLY A 18 -6.43 -21.92 21.77
N ASP A 19 -7.52 -21.40 21.25
CA ASP A 19 -7.80 -21.35 19.80
C ASP A 19 -6.98 -20.28 19.08
N VAL A 20 -6.83 -19.10 19.67
CA VAL A 20 -5.92 -18.03 19.16
C VAL A 20 -4.46 -18.50 19.20
N GLY A 21 -4.05 -19.21 20.25
CA GLY A 21 -2.71 -19.80 20.35
C GLY A 21 -2.47 -20.87 19.26
N GLY A 22 -3.51 -21.65 18.91
CA GLY A 22 -3.51 -22.62 17.82
C GLY A 22 -3.40 -21.97 16.45
N GLN A 23 -4.18 -20.93 16.20
CA GLN A 23 -4.16 -20.16 14.95
C GLN A 23 -2.82 -19.43 14.75
N ILE A 24 -2.26 -18.81 15.78
CA ILE A 24 -0.93 -18.19 15.75
C ILE A 24 0.16 -19.23 15.42
N LYS A 25 0.04 -20.45 15.93
CA LYS A 25 0.97 -21.55 15.64
C LYS A 25 0.85 -22.04 14.20
N GLN A 26 -0.37 -22.07 13.64
CA GLN A 26 -0.62 -22.37 12.23
C GLN A 26 -0.14 -21.27 11.28
N MET A 27 -0.11 -20.01 11.72
CA MET A 27 0.41 -18.88 10.95
C MET A 27 1.94 -18.82 10.86
N GLY A 28 2.68 -19.74 11.47
CA GLY A 28 4.15 -19.78 11.39
C GLY A 28 4.88 -18.63 12.09
N ILE A 29 4.18 -17.87 12.92
CA ILE A 29 4.77 -16.72 13.63
C ILE A 29 5.81 -17.25 14.64
N GLY A 30 7.08 -16.87 14.46
CA GLY A 30 8.19 -17.33 15.26
C GLY A 30 8.00 -17.06 16.77
N LYS A 31 8.65 -17.87 17.62
CA LYS A 31 8.51 -17.84 19.09
C LYS A 31 8.66 -16.44 19.71
N VAL A 32 9.50 -15.59 19.11
CA VAL A 32 9.74 -14.21 19.56
C VAL A 32 8.52 -13.32 19.28
N ALA A 33 7.99 -13.36 18.06
CA ALA A 33 6.79 -12.61 17.68
C ALA A 33 5.58 -13.06 18.52
N LYS A 34 5.45 -14.35 18.81
CA LYS A 34 4.40 -14.90 19.65
C LYS A 34 4.48 -14.40 21.11
N GLY A 35 5.68 -14.42 21.70
CA GLY A 35 5.89 -13.89 23.06
C GLY A 35 5.59 -12.39 23.16
N LEU A 36 6.00 -11.63 22.12
CA LEU A 36 5.78 -10.19 22.03
C LEU A 36 4.30 -9.83 21.81
N LEU A 37 3.61 -10.59 20.96
CA LEU A 37 2.18 -10.40 20.72
C LEU A 37 1.37 -10.74 21.99
N LEU A 38 1.65 -11.86 22.63
CA LEU A 38 0.97 -12.28 23.86
C LEU A 38 1.24 -11.34 25.04
N SER A 39 2.47 -10.86 25.25
CA SER A 39 2.78 -9.90 26.31
C SER A 39 2.11 -8.54 26.05
N SER A 40 2.09 -8.05 24.81
CA SER A 40 1.41 -6.80 24.47
C SER A 40 -0.11 -6.93 24.56
N ILE A 41 -0.65 -8.08 24.24
CA ILE A 41 -2.06 -8.39 24.43
C ILE A 41 -2.38 -8.50 25.93
N GLN A 42 -1.55 -9.21 26.73
CA GLN A 42 -1.72 -9.33 28.19
C GLN A 42 -1.57 -7.99 28.93
N GLU A 43 -0.66 -7.12 28.53
CA GLU A 43 -0.54 -5.76 29.09
C GLU A 43 -1.77 -4.89 28.78
N ARG A 44 -2.35 -5.06 27.58
CA ARG A 44 -3.56 -4.34 27.15
C ARG A 44 -4.85 -4.96 27.71
N THR A 45 -4.88 -6.25 27.97
CA THR A 45 -6.05 -6.93 28.57
C THR A 45 -6.23 -6.64 30.05
N LYS A 46 -5.24 -6.06 30.73
CA LYS A 46 -5.44 -5.45 32.06
C LYS A 46 -6.39 -4.24 32.01
N THR A 47 -6.64 -3.70 30.82
CA THR A 47 -7.68 -2.71 30.53
C THR A 47 -8.39 -3.11 29.24
N TRP A 48 -9.31 -4.08 29.31
CA TRP A 48 -10.18 -4.51 28.20
C TRP A 48 -10.86 -3.35 27.47
N ASP A 49 -11.07 -2.24 28.13
CA ASP A 49 -11.47 -0.96 27.57
C ASP A 49 -10.57 -0.47 26.41
N GLY A 50 -9.32 -0.94 26.30
CA GLY A 50 -8.42 -0.57 25.22
C GLY A 50 -8.61 -1.38 23.95
N ILE A 51 -9.14 -2.62 24.04
CA ILE A 51 -9.31 -3.52 22.87
C ILE A 51 -10.72 -3.39 22.28
N PHE A 52 -11.73 -3.20 23.13
CA PHE A 52 -13.14 -3.14 22.73
C PHE A 52 -13.78 -1.78 22.94
N ARG A 53 -13.02 -0.75 23.26
CA ARG A 53 -13.58 0.58 22.99
C ARG A 53 -13.99 0.55 21.55
N PRO A 54 -15.29 0.75 21.23
CA PRO A 54 -15.65 1.16 19.89
C PRO A 54 -14.68 2.30 19.61
N VAL A 55 -13.85 2.16 18.57
CA VAL A 55 -12.91 3.20 18.16
C VAL A 55 -13.80 4.42 17.97
N ARG A 56 -13.91 5.25 19.00
CA ARG A 56 -14.60 6.53 18.86
C ARG A 56 -13.79 7.25 17.82
N GLN A 57 -14.35 7.32 16.63
CA GLN A 57 -13.79 8.18 15.62
C GLN A 57 -13.56 9.54 16.29
N PRO A 58 -12.39 10.15 16.09
CA PRO A 58 -12.14 11.47 16.66
C PRO A 58 -13.29 12.41 16.34
N GLU A 59 -13.62 13.34 17.22
CA GLU A 59 -14.75 14.29 17.02
C GLU A 59 -14.64 15.06 15.69
N TRP A 60 -13.43 15.29 15.21
CA TRP A 60 -13.17 15.93 13.91
C TRP A 60 -13.42 14.99 12.71
N TRP A 61 -13.52 13.67 12.91
CA TRP A 61 -13.79 12.71 11.87
C TRP A 61 -15.29 12.63 11.60
N GLN A 62 -15.72 13.15 10.49
CA GLN A 62 -17.13 13.14 10.09
C GLN A 62 -17.48 11.90 9.23
N GLY A 63 -16.47 11.04 8.97
CA GLY A 63 -16.64 9.93 8.06
C GLY A 63 -16.74 10.37 6.60
N ASP A 64 -16.73 9.41 5.69
CA ASP A 64 -17.05 9.61 4.29
C ASP A 64 -18.07 8.58 3.85
N GLY A 65 -19.35 8.90 4.03
CA GLY A 65 -20.48 8.11 3.55
C GLY A 65 -20.68 8.25 2.05
N GLU A 66 -20.19 9.35 1.45
CA GLU A 66 -20.45 9.72 0.06
C GLU A 66 -19.15 9.95 -0.71
N TYR A 67 -19.22 9.70 -2.01
CA TYR A 67 -18.11 9.97 -2.91
C TYR A 67 -18.02 11.46 -3.25
N HIS A 68 -16.83 12.01 -3.13
CA HIS A 68 -16.50 13.36 -3.55
C HIS A 68 -15.44 13.31 -4.66
N GLY A 69 -15.85 13.56 -5.90
CA GLY A 69 -14.90 13.70 -7.01
C GLY A 69 -13.95 14.89 -6.80
N PRO A 70 -12.76 14.87 -7.44
CA PRO A 70 -11.82 15.98 -7.35
C PRO A 70 -12.44 17.27 -7.92
N LYS A 71 -12.17 18.42 -7.28
CA LYS A 71 -12.69 19.73 -7.72
C LYS A 71 -11.78 20.43 -8.77
N TYR A 72 -11.04 19.66 -9.52
CA TYR A 72 -10.23 20.14 -10.64
C TYR A 72 -10.47 19.26 -11.88
N THR A 73 -10.30 19.82 -13.07
CA THR A 73 -10.52 19.15 -14.36
C THR A 73 -9.22 18.75 -15.03
N GLU A 74 -8.24 19.66 -15.03
CA GLU A 74 -6.95 19.41 -15.65
C GLU A 74 -6.10 18.46 -14.82
N PRO A 75 -5.48 17.43 -15.42
CA PRO A 75 -4.62 16.51 -14.70
C PRO A 75 -3.45 17.26 -14.04
N VAL A 76 -3.13 16.91 -12.80
CA VAL A 76 -2.08 17.57 -12.03
C VAL A 76 -0.72 16.91 -12.18
N SER A 77 -0.67 15.73 -12.82
CA SER A 77 0.53 14.92 -13.00
C SER A 77 0.49 14.17 -14.33
N GLU A 78 1.66 13.70 -14.79
CA GLU A 78 1.75 12.87 -15.99
C GLU A 78 1.06 11.51 -15.81
N LEU A 79 1.18 10.92 -14.62
CA LEU A 79 0.48 9.67 -14.27
C LEU A 79 -1.04 9.85 -14.41
N GLU A 80 -1.60 10.91 -13.83
CA GLU A 80 -3.04 11.18 -13.94
C GLU A 80 -3.46 11.46 -15.40
N ARG A 81 -2.64 12.20 -16.15
CA ARG A 81 -2.91 12.52 -17.56
C ARG A 81 -3.04 11.25 -18.41
N ARG A 82 -2.08 10.34 -18.30
CA ARG A 82 -2.10 9.08 -19.04
C ARG A 82 -3.29 8.20 -18.66
N LEU A 83 -3.58 8.08 -17.37
CA LEU A 83 -4.74 7.34 -16.88
C LEU A 83 -6.06 7.93 -17.41
N LYS A 84 -6.20 9.26 -17.44
CA LYS A 84 -7.38 9.93 -18.03
C LYS A 84 -7.52 9.71 -19.54
N LEU A 85 -6.42 9.50 -20.24
CA LEU A 85 -6.42 9.14 -21.67
C LEU A 85 -6.74 7.66 -21.92
N GLY A 86 -6.87 6.85 -20.88
CA GLY A 86 -7.11 5.41 -20.97
C GLY A 86 -5.87 4.61 -21.33
N GLU A 87 -4.66 5.18 -21.15
CA GLU A 87 -3.42 4.46 -21.38
C GLU A 87 -3.17 3.46 -20.22
N PHE A 88 -2.69 2.25 -20.58
CA PHE A 88 -2.23 1.28 -19.59
C PHE A 88 -0.85 1.70 -19.06
N VAL A 89 -0.76 2.11 -17.80
CA VAL A 89 0.45 2.68 -17.22
C VAL A 89 1.28 1.64 -16.47
N VAL A 90 2.58 1.89 -16.37
CA VAL A 90 3.49 1.13 -15.52
C VAL A 90 4.10 2.04 -14.48
N ALA A 91 4.00 1.66 -13.21
CA ALA A 91 4.73 2.27 -12.11
C ALA A 91 5.77 1.28 -11.56
N CYS A 92 6.90 1.77 -11.07
CA CYS A 92 7.95 0.96 -10.46
C CYS A 92 8.25 1.47 -9.06
N GLU A 93 8.42 0.56 -8.11
CA GLU A 93 8.81 0.92 -6.74
C GLU A 93 10.34 0.90 -6.59
N ILE A 94 10.89 1.93 -5.97
CA ILE A 94 12.28 1.99 -5.51
C ILE A 94 12.29 2.23 -4.01
N ALA A 95 12.92 1.31 -3.28
CA ALA A 95 13.10 1.49 -1.84
C ALA A 95 14.12 2.60 -1.56
N PRO A 96 13.78 3.63 -0.76
CA PRO A 96 14.74 4.65 -0.35
C PRO A 96 15.98 4.08 0.33
N PRO A 97 17.16 4.73 0.20
CA PRO A 97 18.39 4.28 0.83
C PRO A 97 18.31 4.22 2.36
N LEU A 98 19.08 3.32 2.97
CA LEU A 98 19.34 3.29 4.43
C LEU A 98 20.49 4.24 4.83
N SER A 99 20.86 5.17 3.97
CA SER A 99 21.97 6.10 4.17
C SER A 99 21.66 7.46 3.57
N ALA A 100 22.49 8.46 3.84
CA ALA A 100 22.41 9.77 3.20
C ALA A 100 22.98 9.79 1.76
N SER A 101 23.61 8.70 1.29
CA SER A 101 24.12 8.61 -0.08
C SER A 101 22.98 8.41 -1.07
N THR A 102 22.99 9.19 -2.14
CA THR A 102 21.98 9.13 -3.23
C THR A 102 22.48 8.34 -4.45
N ASN A 103 23.70 7.84 -4.46
CA ASN A 103 24.32 7.23 -5.65
C ASN A 103 23.47 6.06 -6.20
N LYS A 104 23.10 5.11 -5.33
CA LYS A 104 22.29 3.95 -5.76
C LYS A 104 20.87 4.38 -6.16
N LEU A 105 20.29 5.33 -5.44
CA LEU A 105 18.98 5.91 -5.77
C LEU A 105 19.02 6.52 -7.17
N ASN A 106 20.00 7.36 -7.45
CA ASN A 106 20.18 8.02 -8.73
C ASN A 106 20.32 7.00 -9.88
N SER A 107 21.18 6.00 -9.69
CA SER A 107 21.38 4.94 -10.69
C SER A 107 20.09 4.15 -10.97
N ASN A 108 19.31 3.82 -9.92
CA ASN A 108 18.06 3.10 -10.07
C ASN A 108 16.99 3.97 -10.77
N ILE A 109 16.89 5.27 -10.44
CA ILE A 109 15.98 6.19 -11.13
C ILE A 109 16.32 6.25 -12.61
N ASP A 110 17.59 6.48 -12.96
CA ASP A 110 18.02 6.60 -14.37
C ASP A 110 17.81 5.31 -15.16
N LEU A 111 17.95 4.15 -14.49
CA LEU A 111 17.72 2.85 -15.09
C LEU A 111 16.25 2.62 -15.45
N VAL A 112 15.32 2.94 -14.54
CA VAL A 112 13.92 2.56 -14.72
C VAL A 112 13.07 3.65 -15.39
N LYS A 113 13.40 4.93 -15.25
CA LYS A 113 12.59 6.04 -15.75
C LYS A 113 12.23 5.99 -17.25
N PRO A 114 13.05 5.42 -18.17
CA PRO A 114 12.66 5.33 -19.58
C PRO A 114 11.55 4.31 -19.85
N TYR A 115 11.27 3.42 -18.91
CA TYR A 115 10.37 2.28 -19.08
C TYR A 115 9.07 2.41 -18.28
N VAL A 116 8.97 3.40 -17.39
CA VAL A 116 7.82 3.53 -16.48
C VAL A 116 7.23 4.92 -16.53
N THR A 117 5.93 5.02 -16.28
CA THR A 117 5.22 6.31 -16.18
C THR A 117 5.54 7.03 -14.88
N ALA A 118 5.71 6.28 -13.78
CA ALA A 118 5.99 6.85 -12.48
C ALA A 118 6.84 5.93 -11.60
N ILE A 119 7.57 6.54 -10.65
CA ILE A 119 8.43 5.83 -9.70
C ILE A 119 7.93 6.06 -8.28
N ASN A 120 7.56 4.98 -7.60
CA ASN A 120 7.17 5.02 -6.19
C ASN A 120 8.39 5.02 -5.26
N PHE A 121 8.32 5.86 -4.24
CA PHE A 121 9.29 5.84 -3.13
C PHE A 121 8.56 5.45 -1.86
N THR A 122 8.93 4.29 -1.28
CA THR A 122 8.33 3.78 -0.05
C THR A 122 8.66 4.67 1.15
N ASP A 123 7.80 4.63 2.15
CA ASP A 123 7.97 5.41 3.38
C ASP A 123 8.17 4.49 4.58
N ASN A 124 9.42 4.33 4.99
CA ASN A 124 9.84 3.48 6.10
C ASN A 124 9.22 2.07 6.05
N ALA A 125 9.29 1.40 4.88
CA ALA A 125 8.77 0.05 4.71
C ALA A 125 9.30 -0.90 5.79
N SER A 126 8.45 -1.82 6.26
CA SER A 126 8.72 -2.70 7.41
C SER A 126 9.10 -1.96 8.69
N ALA A 127 8.61 -0.73 8.86
CA ALA A 127 8.94 0.18 9.95
C ALA A 127 10.46 0.38 10.17
N THR A 128 11.24 0.26 9.09
CA THR A 128 12.69 0.48 9.09
C THR A 128 12.99 1.90 8.62
N PRO A 129 13.77 2.70 9.39
CA PRO A 129 14.12 4.06 9.00
C PRO A 129 14.88 4.08 7.66
N ARG A 130 14.43 4.94 6.75
CA ARG A 130 15.03 5.15 5.43
C ARG A 130 15.05 6.63 5.09
N MET A 131 15.75 7.01 4.02
CA MET A 131 15.65 8.36 3.47
C MET A 131 14.17 8.70 3.22
N ALA A 132 13.73 9.89 3.60
CA ALA A 132 12.34 10.30 3.48
C ALA A 132 11.83 10.21 2.03
N SER A 133 10.62 9.70 1.85
CA SER A 133 10.01 9.51 0.52
C SER A 133 9.90 10.83 -0.27
N TRP A 134 9.59 11.95 0.42
CA TRP A 134 9.55 13.27 -0.22
C TRP A 134 10.91 13.74 -0.73
N ALA A 135 12.01 13.40 -0.02
CA ALA A 135 13.37 13.72 -0.45
C ALA A 135 13.74 12.92 -1.71
N CYS A 136 13.46 11.62 -1.73
CA CYS A 136 13.64 10.78 -2.91
C CYS A 136 12.78 11.27 -4.09
N SER A 137 11.54 11.70 -3.82
CA SER A 137 10.65 12.28 -4.83
C SER A 137 11.23 13.56 -5.44
N LYS A 138 11.80 14.44 -4.61
CA LYS A 138 12.47 15.65 -5.12
C LYS A 138 13.68 15.34 -6.00
N ILE A 139 14.49 14.37 -5.60
CA ILE A 139 15.63 13.89 -6.40
C ILE A 139 15.15 13.32 -7.73
N ALA A 140 14.05 12.55 -7.74
CA ALA A 140 13.47 12.00 -8.96
C ALA A 140 12.99 13.11 -9.92
N ILE A 141 12.31 14.14 -9.41
CA ILE A 141 11.89 15.30 -10.19
C ILE A 141 13.09 15.99 -10.85
N GLU A 142 14.17 16.23 -10.11
CA GLU A 142 15.40 16.84 -10.64
C GLU A 142 16.08 15.99 -11.70
N ARG A 143 15.83 14.68 -11.71
CA ARG A 143 16.29 13.74 -12.72
C ARG A 143 15.30 13.52 -13.89
N GLY A 144 14.20 14.29 -13.91
CA GLY A 144 13.18 14.20 -14.96
C GLY A 144 12.30 12.95 -14.87
N ALA A 145 12.13 12.38 -13.68
CA ALA A 145 11.22 11.28 -13.44
C ALA A 145 9.97 11.75 -12.68
N GLU A 146 8.85 11.09 -12.90
CA GLU A 146 7.57 11.33 -12.24
C GLU A 146 7.50 10.54 -10.92
N PRO A 147 7.52 11.16 -9.73
CA PRO A 147 7.42 10.42 -8.48
C PRO A 147 5.99 10.15 -8.04
N VAL A 148 5.78 9.01 -7.38
CA VAL A 148 4.67 8.76 -6.46
C VAL A 148 5.24 8.70 -5.04
N MET A 149 5.01 9.74 -4.25
CA MET A 149 5.44 9.80 -2.86
C MET A 149 4.51 8.93 -2.00
N GLN A 150 5.02 7.86 -1.42
CA GLN A 150 4.28 7.13 -0.40
C GLN A 150 4.37 7.87 0.94
N ILE A 151 3.30 7.85 1.70
CA ILE A 151 3.23 8.46 3.02
C ILE A 151 2.50 7.54 4.00
N ALA A 152 3.19 7.15 5.08
CA ALA A 152 2.68 6.24 6.09
C ALA A 152 2.09 7.00 7.29
N ALA A 153 0.84 6.69 7.64
CA ALA A 153 0.17 7.27 8.81
C ALA A 153 0.89 6.97 10.13
N ARG A 154 1.47 5.77 10.23
CA ARG A 154 2.17 5.26 11.42
C ARG A 154 3.18 6.24 12.02
N ASP A 155 3.90 6.98 11.17
CA ASP A 155 5.02 7.82 11.60
C ASP A 155 4.63 9.30 11.74
N ARG A 156 3.32 9.64 11.65
CA ARG A 156 2.87 11.04 11.55
C ARG A 156 1.75 11.39 12.51
N THR A 157 1.84 12.60 13.04
CA THR A 157 0.72 13.30 13.67
C THR A 157 -0.07 14.07 12.61
N ARG A 158 -1.30 14.48 12.94
CA ARG A 158 -2.15 15.33 12.08
C ARG A 158 -1.46 16.62 11.63
N ALA A 159 -0.74 17.28 12.52
CA ALA A 159 0.00 18.52 12.20
C ALA A 159 1.20 18.21 11.28
N GLY A 160 1.97 17.15 11.62
CA GLY A 160 3.11 16.72 10.82
C GLY A 160 2.70 16.35 9.39
N LEU A 161 1.61 15.60 9.22
CA LEU A 161 1.07 15.25 7.90
C LEU A 161 0.79 16.51 7.06
N GLN A 162 0.02 17.46 7.61
CA GLN A 162 -0.40 18.66 6.87
C GLN A 162 0.79 19.54 6.49
N GLY A 163 1.77 19.68 7.38
CA GLY A 163 3.00 20.43 7.09
C GLY A 163 3.88 19.77 6.04
N GLU A 164 4.07 18.45 6.13
CA GLU A 164 4.88 17.67 5.17
C GLU A 164 4.29 17.72 3.77
N ILE A 165 2.97 17.61 3.64
CA ILE A 165 2.27 17.67 2.36
C ILE A 165 2.41 19.04 1.69
N LEU A 166 2.36 20.14 2.44
CA LEU A 166 2.63 21.48 1.88
C LEU A 166 4.06 21.58 1.36
N GLY A 167 5.03 21.05 2.13
CA GLY A 167 6.43 20.99 1.71
C GLY A 167 6.62 20.15 0.45
N ALA A 168 6.05 18.97 0.39
CA ALA A 168 6.11 18.09 -0.79
C ALA A 168 5.50 18.77 -2.04
N ALA A 169 4.35 19.43 -1.89
CA ALA A 169 3.72 20.19 -2.97
C ALA A 169 4.58 21.33 -3.48
N ALA A 170 5.21 22.09 -2.56
CA ALA A 170 6.12 23.18 -2.89
C ALA A 170 7.37 22.71 -3.64
N LEU A 171 7.83 21.48 -3.35
CA LEU A 171 8.94 20.83 -4.04
C LEU A 171 8.57 20.19 -5.39
N GLY A 172 7.29 20.27 -5.78
CA GLY A 172 6.82 19.78 -7.08
C GLY A 172 6.22 18.38 -7.07
N VAL A 173 6.09 17.72 -5.92
CA VAL A 173 5.41 16.41 -5.84
C VAL A 173 3.94 16.57 -6.22
N ARG A 174 3.45 15.69 -7.09
CA ARG A 174 2.07 15.72 -7.62
C ARG A 174 1.31 14.42 -7.42
N ASN A 175 1.96 13.30 -7.12
CA ASN A 175 1.29 12.04 -6.80
C ASN A 175 1.63 11.63 -5.38
N VAL A 176 0.61 11.31 -4.59
CA VAL A 176 0.74 10.90 -3.20
C VAL A 176 -0.03 9.61 -2.98
N LEU A 177 0.64 8.58 -2.44
CA LEU A 177 0.03 7.30 -2.07
C LEU A 177 -0.05 7.19 -0.55
N CYS A 178 -1.27 7.19 -0.02
CA CYS A 178 -1.53 7.06 1.41
C CYS A 178 -1.54 5.60 1.85
N VAL A 179 -0.72 5.25 2.82
CA VAL A 179 -0.68 3.93 3.44
C VAL A 179 -0.80 4.05 4.96
N THR A 180 -1.37 3.04 5.63
CA THR A 180 -1.39 3.02 7.11
C THR A 180 0.02 2.81 7.65
N GLY A 181 0.85 2.06 6.93
CA GLY A 181 2.18 1.62 7.33
C GLY A 181 2.15 0.29 8.10
N ASP A 182 3.28 -0.41 8.08
CA ASP A 182 3.44 -1.67 8.78
C ASP A 182 3.43 -1.48 10.30
N SER A 183 3.01 -2.50 11.03
CA SER A 183 2.97 -2.42 12.50
C SER A 183 4.37 -2.21 13.09
N PRO A 184 4.56 -1.23 14.00
CA PRO A 184 5.83 -1.02 14.68
C PRO A 184 6.32 -2.23 15.49
N VAL A 185 5.42 -3.18 15.80
CA VAL A 185 5.77 -4.44 16.49
C VAL A 185 6.68 -5.32 15.65
N LEU A 186 6.58 -5.22 14.32
CA LEU A 186 7.40 -5.98 13.36
C LEU A 186 8.75 -5.29 13.07
N ALA A 187 8.94 -4.08 13.59
CA ALA A 187 10.15 -3.30 13.32
C ALA A 187 11.37 -3.89 14.04
N PRO A 188 12.57 -3.81 13.41
CA PRO A 188 13.83 -4.12 14.07
C PRO A 188 14.23 -3.06 15.12
N GLN A 189 13.53 -1.93 15.16
CA GLN A 189 13.79 -0.82 16.08
C GLN A 189 13.27 -1.14 17.48
N PRO A 190 13.85 -0.53 18.55
CA PRO A 190 13.23 -0.54 19.86
C PRO A 190 11.78 -0.10 19.75
N ARG A 191 10.88 -0.81 20.42
CA ARG A 191 9.43 -0.62 20.28
C ARG A 191 9.05 0.84 20.47
N GLY A 192 8.54 1.44 19.41
CA GLY A 192 7.80 2.69 19.51
C GLY A 192 6.50 2.48 20.29
N ARG A 193 5.90 3.56 20.77
CA ARG A 193 4.59 3.51 21.40
C ARG A 193 3.54 3.16 20.33
N MET A 194 2.88 2.03 20.48
CA MET A 194 1.82 1.57 19.56
C MET A 194 0.54 2.42 19.65
N ASP A 195 0.46 3.30 20.63
CA ASP A 195 -0.68 4.19 20.89
C ASP A 195 -0.56 5.56 20.18
N ILE A 196 0.50 5.79 19.39
CA ILE A 196 0.72 7.06 18.66
C ILE A 196 0.13 7.04 17.23
N ASN A 197 -0.60 6.02 16.83
CA ASN A 197 -1.32 6.07 15.55
C ASN A 197 -2.45 7.12 15.62
N ASP A 198 -2.09 8.37 15.32
CA ASP A 198 -3.03 9.51 15.30
C ASP A 198 -4.00 9.43 14.11
N LEU A 199 -3.58 8.75 13.04
CA LEU A 199 -4.29 8.64 11.77
C LEU A 199 -4.20 7.23 11.18
N ASP A 200 -5.18 6.88 10.34
CA ASP A 200 -5.09 5.80 9.36
C ASP A 200 -5.05 6.34 7.92
N ALA A 201 -4.89 5.46 6.93
CA ALA A 201 -4.83 5.87 5.53
C ALA A 201 -6.12 6.53 5.03
N ILE A 202 -7.29 6.15 5.55
CA ILE A 202 -8.58 6.72 5.15
C ILE A 202 -8.70 8.15 5.70
N GLN A 203 -8.32 8.36 6.95
CA GLN A 203 -8.29 9.67 7.59
C GLN A 203 -7.29 10.61 6.90
N MET A 204 -6.10 10.07 6.52
CA MET A 204 -5.12 10.85 5.74
C MET A 204 -5.69 11.30 4.39
N LEU A 205 -6.28 10.40 3.63
CA LEU A 205 -6.92 10.73 2.35
C LEU A 205 -7.96 11.83 2.50
N TRP A 206 -8.82 11.73 3.52
CA TRP A 206 -9.85 12.72 3.79
C TRP A 206 -9.27 14.10 4.12
N ILE A 207 -8.23 14.17 4.96
CA ILE A 207 -7.53 15.41 5.27
C ILE A 207 -6.91 16.03 4.01
N LEU A 208 -6.20 15.23 3.22
CA LEU A 208 -5.51 15.69 2.01
C LEU A 208 -6.50 16.14 0.93
N ARG A 209 -7.62 15.41 0.74
CA ARG A 209 -8.69 15.84 -0.14
C ARG A 209 -9.26 17.20 0.28
N ARG A 210 -9.51 17.42 1.57
CA ARG A 210 -10.01 18.71 2.07
C ARG A 210 -9.01 19.84 1.85
N MET A 211 -7.74 19.60 2.11
CA MET A 211 -6.69 20.60 1.85
C MET A 211 -6.64 20.96 0.36
N ARG A 212 -6.77 19.97 -0.54
CA ARG A 212 -6.74 20.15 -1.99
C ARG A 212 -8.01 20.80 -2.54
N ASP A 213 -9.18 20.27 -2.17
CA ASP A 213 -10.45 20.58 -2.84
C ASP A 213 -11.26 21.67 -2.12
N GLU A 214 -11.10 21.79 -0.80
CA GLU A 214 -11.83 22.75 0.03
C GLU A 214 -10.93 23.90 0.50
N GLY A 215 -9.62 23.80 0.32
CA GLY A 215 -8.66 24.80 0.80
C GLY A 215 -8.69 24.96 2.32
N ARG A 216 -8.89 23.86 3.07
CA ARG A 216 -9.06 23.88 4.52
C ARG A 216 -8.10 22.92 5.23
N TYR A 217 -7.44 23.44 6.28
CA TYR A 217 -6.78 22.60 7.27
C TYR A 217 -7.79 21.82 8.09
N LEU A 218 -7.31 20.85 8.85
CA LEU A 218 -8.17 20.04 9.72
C LEU A 218 -8.88 20.89 10.80
N ASP A 219 -8.22 21.93 11.29
CA ASP A 219 -8.77 22.88 12.27
C ASP A 219 -9.70 23.95 11.65
N GLY A 220 -9.99 23.86 10.36
CA GLY A 220 -10.90 24.75 9.64
C GLY A 220 -10.28 26.01 9.07
N ARG A 221 -9.02 26.34 9.41
CA ARG A 221 -8.33 27.49 8.83
C ARG A 221 -8.14 27.33 7.32
N GLU A 222 -8.08 28.46 6.64
CA GLU A 222 -7.88 28.49 5.18
C GLU A 222 -6.43 28.11 4.80
N VAL A 223 -6.30 27.29 3.75
CA VAL A 223 -5.06 27.07 3.03
C VAL A 223 -5.05 28.01 1.83
N LYS A 224 -4.33 29.15 1.92
CA LYS A 224 -4.33 30.21 0.90
C LYS A 224 -3.97 29.73 -0.50
N PHE A 225 -3.03 28.78 -0.61
CA PHE A 225 -2.62 28.14 -1.85
C PHE A 225 -2.77 26.62 -1.71
N PRO A 226 -3.97 26.05 -1.98
CA PRO A 226 -4.22 24.64 -1.85
C PRO A 226 -3.25 23.79 -2.66
N PRO A 227 -2.67 22.74 -2.05
CA PRO A 227 -1.78 21.84 -2.78
C PRO A 227 -2.56 21.04 -3.83
N LYS A 228 -1.94 20.76 -4.97
CA LYS A 228 -2.53 19.97 -6.04
C LYS A 228 -1.88 18.60 -6.06
N PHE A 229 -2.69 17.56 -5.84
CA PHE A 229 -2.24 16.17 -5.84
C PHE A 229 -3.23 15.25 -6.56
N PHE A 230 -2.70 14.27 -7.24
CA PHE A 230 -3.38 13.03 -7.58
C PHE A 230 -3.22 12.08 -6.39
N LEU A 231 -4.33 11.80 -5.69
CA LEU A 231 -4.31 11.07 -4.43
C LEU A 231 -4.56 9.58 -4.67
N GLY A 232 -3.68 8.74 -4.16
CA GLY A 232 -3.80 7.30 -4.20
C GLY A 232 -3.79 6.65 -2.82
N ALA A 233 -4.12 5.38 -2.80
CA ALA A 233 -4.02 4.52 -1.63
C ALA A 233 -3.57 3.11 -2.01
N ALA A 234 -2.98 2.40 -1.06
CA ALA A 234 -2.76 0.97 -1.21
C ALA A 234 -4.10 0.21 -1.16
N ALA A 235 -4.24 -0.83 -1.98
CA ALA A 235 -5.29 -1.83 -1.88
C ALA A 235 -4.68 -3.20 -1.58
N SER A 236 -5.40 -4.05 -0.87
CA SER A 236 -4.89 -5.37 -0.46
C SER A 236 -5.91 -6.45 -0.77
N PRO A 237 -6.00 -6.91 -2.04
CA PRO A 237 -7.05 -7.82 -2.51
C PRO A 237 -7.19 -9.10 -1.68
N PHE A 238 -6.09 -9.57 -1.07
CA PHE A 238 -6.01 -10.87 -0.40
C PHE A 238 -5.83 -10.81 1.11
N ALA A 239 -5.78 -9.62 1.72
CA ALA A 239 -5.55 -9.47 3.17
C ALA A 239 -6.71 -9.97 4.03
N SER A 240 -7.91 -10.12 3.45
CA SER A 240 -9.13 -10.61 4.11
C SER A 240 -10.11 -11.10 3.05
N THR A 241 -11.39 -11.29 3.42
CA THR A 241 -12.41 -11.65 2.42
C THR A 241 -12.57 -10.54 1.38
N PRO A 242 -12.77 -10.87 0.09
CA PRO A 242 -12.91 -9.88 -0.99
C PRO A 242 -13.99 -8.84 -0.70
N LYS A 243 -15.12 -9.25 -0.11
CA LYS A 243 -16.23 -8.36 0.28
C LYS A 243 -15.83 -7.32 1.32
N PHE A 244 -15.02 -7.72 2.31
CA PHE A 244 -14.53 -6.80 3.35
C PHE A 244 -13.47 -5.85 2.80
N GLN A 245 -12.57 -6.34 1.94
CA GLN A 245 -11.59 -5.48 1.30
C GLN A 245 -12.28 -4.45 0.40
N ALA A 246 -13.23 -4.86 -0.44
CA ALA A 246 -13.99 -3.93 -1.27
C ALA A 246 -14.74 -2.85 -0.44
N LEU A 247 -15.17 -3.16 0.78
CA LEU A 247 -15.73 -2.15 1.69
C LEU A 247 -14.66 -1.14 2.15
N ARG A 248 -13.45 -1.60 2.43
CA ARG A 248 -12.33 -0.71 2.80
C ARG A 248 -11.90 0.18 1.64
N GLU A 249 -11.79 -0.38 0.44
CA GLU A 249 -11.50 0.39 -0.77
C GLU A 249 -12.60 1.41 -1.05
N HIS A 250 -13.88 1.06 -0.87
CA HIS A 250 -14.98 2.01 -0.99
C HIS A 250 -14.81 3.22 -0.05
N LYS A 251 -14.48 2.97 1.22
CA LYS A 251 -14.20 4.05 2.17
C LYS A 251 -13.03 4.93 1.73
N LYS A 252 -11.96 4.34 1.15
CA LYS A 252 -10.83 5.10 0.62
C LYS A 252 -11.22 5.97 -0.57
N VAL A 253 -12.06 5.46 -1.48
CA VAL A 253 -12.57 6.23 -2.62
C VAL A 253 -13.41 7.40 -2.14
N ASN A 254 -14.32 7.19 -1.20
CA ASN A 254 -15.12 8.28 -0.60
C ASN A 254 -14.24 9.31 0.13
N ALA A 255 -13.16 8.86 0.77
CA ALA A 255 -12.18 9.74 1.42
C ALA A 255 -11.31 10.54 0.44
N GLY A 256 -11.30 10.19 -0.86
CA GLY A 256 -10.63 10.97 -1.89
C GLY A 256 -9.57 10.23 -2.70
N ALA A 257 -9.45 8.90 -2.55
CA ALA A 257 -8.55 8.12 -3.39
C ALA A 257 -9.03 8.12 -4.86
N GLN A 258 -8.13 8.47 -5.77
CA GLN A 258 -8.35 8.52 -7.21
C GLN A 258 -7.64 7.37 -7.93
N PHE A 259 -6.64 6.77 -7.30
CA PHE A 259 -6.00 5.55 -7.80
C PHE A 259 -5.64 4.59 -6.65
N PHE A 260 -5.60 3.32 -6.98
CA PHE A 260 -5.07 2.27 -6.12
C PHE A 260 -3.81 1.67 -6.71
N GLN A 261 -2.84 1.37 -5.84
CA GLN A 261 -1.78 0.43 -6.11
C GLN A 261 -2.01 -0.78 -5.20
N THR A 262 -2.16 -1.96 -5.79
CA THR A 262 -2.46 -3.14 -5.00
C THR A 262 -1.19 -3.72 -4.38
N ASN A 263 -1.35 -4.46 -3.28
CA ASN A 263 -0.34 -5.42 -2.84
C ASN A 263 -0.15 -6.50 -3.93
N LEU A 264 0.83 -7.37 -3.76
CA LEU A 264 1.25 -8.36 -4.76
C LEU A 264 0.11 -9.29 -5.18
N VAL A 265 -0.05 -9.44 -6.48
CA VAL A 265 -1.03 -10.33 -7.10
C VAL A 265 -0.32 -11.43 -7.87
N TYR A 266 -0.42 -12.67 -7.38
CA TYR A 266 0.04 -13.88 -8.05
C TYR A 266 -1.13 -14.79 -8.46
N ASP A 267 -2.34 -14.51 -7.97
CA ASP A 267 -3.55 -15.27 -8.25
C ASP A 267 -4.56 -14.38 -8.97
N ILE A 268 -4.68 -14.59 -10.26
CA ILE A 268 -5.55 -13.81 -11.15
C ILE A 268 -7.03 -14.09 -10.87
N GLU A 269 -7.40 -15.32 -10.54
CA GLU A 269 -8.78 -15.68 -10.25
C GLU A 269 -9.29 -15.00 -8.98
N ARG A 270 -8.47 -14.96 -7.94
CA ARG A 270 -8.79 -14.20 -6.71
C ARG A 270 -8.84 -12.69 -6.95
N MET A 271 -7.96 -12.16 -7.81
CA MET A 271 -8.03 -10.76 -8.21
C MET A 271 -9.36 -10.45 -8.90
N GLU A 272 -9.80 -11.31 -9.79
CA GLU A 272 -11.09 -11.15 -10.49
C GLU A 272 -12.26 -11.15 -9.51
N ILE A 273 -12.27 -12.05 -8.52
CA ILE A 273 -13.29 -12.07 -7.47
C ILE A 273 -13.32 -10.72 -6.72
N TRP A 274 -12.14 -10.17 -6.39
CA TRP A 274 -12.05 -8.86 -5.73
C TRP A 274 -12.54 -7.72 -6.63
N LEU A 275 -12.16 -7.69 -7.92
CA LEU A 275 -12.67 -6.70 -8.90
C LEU A 275 -14.19 -6.75 -9.01
N ASN A 276 -14.78 -7.94 -9.02
CA ASN A 276 -16.24 -8.12 -9.04
C ASN A 276 -16.90 -7.55 -7.76
N GLU A 277 -16.27 -7.65 -6.59
CA GLU A 277 -16.78 -7.02 -5.37
C GLU A 277 -16.64 -5.49 -5.40
N LEU A 278 -15.62 -4.93 -6.07
CA LEU A 278 -15.52 -3.50 -6.33
C LEU A 278 -16.61 -3.02 -7.29
N ALA A 279 -16.89 -3.78 -8.37
CA ALA A 279 -17.93 -3.48 -9.34
C ALA A 279 -19.32 -3.39 -8.66
N LYS A 280 -19.66 -4.33 -7.78
CA LYS A 280 -20.91 -4.33 -7.01
C LYS A 280 -21.08 -3.07 -6.13
N ARG A 281 -20.02 -2.33 -5.85
CA ARG A 281 -20.00 -1.11 -5.05
C ARG A 281 -19.88 0.16 -5.88
N ASP A 282 -19.93 0.04 -7.21
CA ASP A 282 -19.80 1.17 -8.14
C ASP A 282 -18.49 1.97 -7.91
N ILE A 283 -17.36 1.25 -7.75
CA ILE A 283 -16.05 1.87 -7.47
C ILE A 283 -15.20 1.95 -8.74
N LEU A 284 -15.31 0.97 -9.64
CA LEU A 284 -14.37 0.81 -10.77
C LEU A 284 -14.34 2.01 -11.73
N ASN A 285 -15.43 2.77 -11.80
CA ASN A 285 -15.52 4.01 -12.60
C ASN A 285 -15.08 5.28 -11.84
N LYS A 286 -14.67 5.13 -10.57
CA LYS A 286 -14.27 6.25 -9.69
C LYS A 286 -12.79 6.24 -9.34
N VAL A 287 -12.10 5.14 -9.63
CA VAL A 287 -10.70 4.95 -9.23
C VAL A 287 -9.93 4.18 -10.29
N TYR A 288 -8.70 4.57 -10.55
CA TYR A 288 -7.77 3.82 -11.40
C TYR A 288 -7.07 2.74 -10.58
N ILE A 289 -6.89 1.54 -11.13
CA ILE A 289 -6.27 0.41 -10.44
C ILE A 289 -4.98 0.01 -11.15
N LEU A 290 -3.87 0.09 -10.42
CA LEU A 290 -2.57 -0.43 -10.82
C LEU A 290 -2.27 -1.67 -10.00
N VAL A 291 -2.16 -2.82 -10.65
CA VAL A 291 -2.00 -4.12 -9.98
C VAL A 291 -0.53 -4.37 -9.65
N GLY A 292 -0.25 -4.72 -8.40
CA GLY A 292 1.08 -4.99 -7.90
C GLY A 292 1.63 -6.35 -8.29
N ILE A 293 2.83 -6.41 -8.84
CA ILE A 293 3.58 -7.64 -9.09
C ILE A 293 5.03 -7.52 -8.60
N THR A 294 5.63 -8.65 -8.26
CA THR A 294 7.06 -8.75 -7.92
C THR A 294 7.70 -9.91 -8.68
N PRO A 295 8.80 -9.69 -9.41
CA PRO A 295 9.59 -10.79 -9.97
C PRO A 295 10.27 -11.57 -8.83
N LEU A 296 10.13 -12.89 -8.83
CA LEU A 296 10.67 -13.78 -7.79
C LEU A 296 12.11 -14.15 -8.12
N LYS A 297 13.09 -13.45 -7.52
CA LYS A 297 14.51 -13.64 -7.83
C LYS A 297 15.03 -15.05 -7.51
N ASN A 298 14.48 -15.71 -6.48
CA ASN A 298 14.85 -17.05 -6.06
C ASN A 298 13.76 -17.66 -5.16
N LEU A 299 13.89 -18.96 -4.85
CA LEU A 299 12.96 -19.67 -3.99
C LEU A 299 12.87 -19.07 -2.57
N LYS A 300 14.01 -18.60 -2.02
CA LYS A 300 14.03 -17.96 -0.69
C LYS A 300 13.12 -16.72 -0.66
N MET A 301 13.17 -15.89 -1.70
CA MET A 301 12.29 -14.74 -1.85
C MET A 301 10.82 -15.17 -2.00
N ALA A 302 10.54 -16.19 -2.82
CA ALA A 302 9.18 -16.70 -3.00
C ALA A 302 8.58 -17.17 -1.66
N ARG A 303 9.33 -17.92 -0.87
CA ARG A 303 8.90 -18.37 0.46
C ARG A 303 8.74 -17.20 1.44
N TYR A 304 9.65 -16.23 1.44
CA TYR A 304 9.52 -15.03 2.27
C TYR A 304 8.24 -14.24 1.94
N MET A 305 7.89 -14.13 0.65
CA MET A 305 6.70 -13.41 0.23
C MET A 305 5.41 -14.08 0.72
N THR A 306 5.38 -15.38 1.01
CA THR A 306 4.20 -16.04 1.61
C THR A 306 3.94 -15.59 3.05
N ASP A 307 4.97 -15.07 3.74
CA ASP A 307 4.86 -14.58 5.11
C ASP A 307 4.47 -13.08 5.16
N VAL A 308 4.45 -12.39 4.01
CA VAL A 308 4.05 -10.99 3.93
C VAL A 308 2.51 -10.87 4.06
N PRO A 309 2.01 -10.08 5.02
CA PRO A 309 0.57 -9.95 5.23
C PRO A 309 -0.17 -9.47 3.96
N GLY A 310 -1.21 -10.19 3.58
CA GLY A 310 -2.01 -9.86 2.40
C GLY A 310 -1.43 -10.31 1.06
N VAL A 311 -0.33 -11.04 1.05
CA VAL A 311 0.22 -11.71 -0.14
C VAL A 311 -0.22 -13.17 -0.13
N TYR A 312 -0.63 -13.64 -1.29
CA TYR A 312 -0.93 -15.05 -1.54
C TYR A 312 -0.20 -15.51 -2.80
N ILE A 313 0.67 -16.51 -2.64
CA ILE A 313 1.35 -17.16 -3.77
C ILE A 313 0.74 -18.56 -3.95
N PRO A 314 0.15 -18.87 -5.12
CA PRO A 314 -0.35 -20.20 -5.43
C PRO A 314 0.73 -21.27 -5.32
N GLU A 315 0.36 -22.47 -4.84
CA GLU A 315 1.30 -23.58 -4.70
C GLU A 315 1.97 -23.97 -6.03
N SER A 316 1.26 -23.81 -7.16
CA SER A 316 1.80 -24.02 -8.48
C SER A 316 3.02 -23.14 -8.80
N ILE A 317 3.00 -21.88 -8.37
CA ILE A 317 4.14 -20.95 -8.52
C ILE A 317 5.29 -21.37 -7.60
N LEU A 318 5.01 -21.76 -6.36
CA LEU A 318 6.05 -22.24 -5.44
C LEU A 318 6.73 -23.49 -5.98
N LYS A 319 5.98 -24.46 -6.51
CA LYS A 319 6.54 -25.68 -7.15
C LYS A 319 7.40 -25.36 -8.39
N ARG A 320 6.98 -24.36 -9.20
CA ARG A 320 7.81 -23.89 -10.32
C ARG A 320 9.14 -23.34 -9.83
N MET A 321 9.11 -22.49 -8.79
CA MET A 321 10.34 -21.91 -8.20
C MET A 321 11.22 -22.99 -7.53
N GLU A 322 10.62 -24.01 -6.92
CA GLU A 322 11.37 -25.14 -6.36
C GLU A 322 12.09 -25.97 -7.46
N ALA A 323 11.40 -26.28 -8.54
CA ALA A 323 11.99 -26.97 -9.68
C ALA A 323 13.10 -26.15 -10.33
N ALA A 324 12.91 -24.84 -10.48
CA ALA A 324 13.89 -23.94 -11.03
C ALA A 324 15.14 -23.77 -10.13
N GLU A 325 14.96 -23.81 -8.80
CA GLU A 325 16.07 -23.78 -7.85
C GLU A 325 16.97 -25.02 -8.01
N VAL A 326 16.35 -26.21 -8.13
CA VAL A 326 17.07 -27.46 -8.38
C VAL A 326 17.80 -27.43 -9.74
N ALA A 327 17.18 -26.81 -10.76
CA ALA A 327 17.76 -26.68 -12.10
C ALA A 327 18.79 -25.54 -12.23
N GLY A 328 18.96 -24.69 -11.19
CA GLY A 328 19.88 -23.56 -11.18
C GLY A 328 19.45 -22.37 -12.05
N ASN A 329 18.15 -22.24 -12.38
CA ASN A 329 17.61 -21.17 -13.24
C ASN A 329 16.49 -20.35 -12.58
N SER A 330 16.47 -20.24 -11.25
CA SER A 330 15.43 -19.56 -10.48
C SER A 330 15.15 -18.12 -10.93
N GLN A 331 16.19 -17.36 -11.30
CA GLN A 331 15.98 -15.98 -11.75
C GLN A 331 15.18 -15.90 -13.05
N GLU A 332 15.51 -16.75 -14.01
CA GLU A 332 14.79 -16.79 -15.29
C GLU A 332 13.35 -17.22 -15.09
N GLU A 333 13.10 -18.24 -14.27
CA GLU A 333 11.75 -18.70 -13.95
C GLU A 333 10.94 -17.60 -13.28
N GLY A 334 11.54 -16.86 -12.31
CA GLY A 334 10.88 -15.74 -11.66
C GLY A 334 10.52 -14.60 -12.63
N VAL A 335 11.36 -14.36 -13.65
CA VAL A 335 11.05 -13.42 -14.73
C VAL A 335 9.90 -13.93 -15.59
N GLN A 336 9.90 -15.21 -15.97
CA GLN A 336 8.82 -15.80 -16.78
C GLN A 336 7.47 -15.73 -16.04
N ILE A 337 7.45 -16.00 -14.73
CA ILE A 337 6.25 -15.85 -13.91
C ILE A 337 5.76 -14.38 -13.93
N ALA A 338 6.67 -13.41 -13.77
CA ALA A 338 6.31 -11.99 -13.80
C ALA A 338 5.77 -11.55 -15.17
N LEU A 339 6.35 -12.04 -16.26
CA LEU A 339 5.88 -11.78 -17.64
C LEU A 339 4.50 -12.36 -17.89
N GLU A 340 4.25 -13.60 -17.45
CA GLU A 340 2.94 -14.24 -17.56
C GLU A 340 1.87 -13.45 -16.80
N LEU A 341 2.18 -13.04 -15.57
CA LEU A 341 1.28 -12.22 -14.75
C LEU A 341 1.02 -10.86 -15.39
N ALA A 342 2.06 -10.17 -15.84
CA ALA A 342 1.95 -8.86 -16.49
C ALA A 342 1.04 -8.90 -17.72
N ARG A 343 1.22 -9.89 -18.60
CA ARG A 343 0.39 -10.08 -19.79
C ARG A 343 -1.06 -10.42 -19.43
N LYS A 344 -1.28 -11.30 -18.45
CA LYS A 344 -2.63 -11.63 -17.97
C LYS A 344 -3.32 -10.40 -17.39
N ILE A 345 -2.65 -9.66 -16.52
CA ILE A 345 -3.20 -8.45 -15.87
C ILE A 345 -3.55 -7.39 -16.91
N LYS A 346 -2.72 -7.18 -17.95
CA LYS A 346 -3.05 -6.29 -19.06
C LYS A 346 -4.36 -6.66 -19.75
N GLY A 347 -4.69 -7.92 -19.81
CA GLY A 347 -5.98 -8.41 -20.35
C GLY A 347 -7.22 -7.97 -19.56
N TYR A 348 -7.05 -7.41 -18.36
CA TYR A 348 -8.15 -6.97 -17.48
C TYR A 348 -8.47 -5.45 -17.59
N GLU A 349 -8.02 -4.78 -18.63
CA GLU A 349 -8.32 -3.34 -18.85
C GLU A 349 -9.83 -3.07 -18.86
N LYS A 350 -10.60 -3.91 -19.55
CA LYS A 350 -12.07 -3.78 -19.60
C LYS A 350 -12.77 -4.06 -18.28
N GLN A 351 -12.10 -4.73 -17.35
CA GLN A 351 -12.57 -5.03 -16.01
C GLN A 351 -12.12 -3.99 -14.96
N GLY A 352 -11.52 -2.88 -15.41
CA GLY A 352 -11.15 -1.77 -14.55
C GLY A 352 -9.71 -1.80 -14.02
N VAL A 353 -8.82 -2.56 -14.66
CA VAL A 353 -7.37 -2.49 -14.41
C VAL A 353 -6.74 -1.50 -15.38
N HIS A 354 -5.97 -0.55 -14.86
CA HIS A 354 -5.43 0.56 -15.65
C HIS A 354 -3.89 0.57 -15.72
N GLY A 355 -3.25 -0.39 -15.08
CA GLY A 355 -1.79 -0.46 -15.11
C GLY A 355 -1.20 -1.51 -14.18
N LEU A 356 0.14 -1.54 -14.19
CA LEU A 356 0.94 -2.36 -13.31
C LEU A 356 1.74 -1.50 -12.33
N HIS A 357 1.92 -2.02 -11.12
CA HIS A 357 2.88 -1.54 -10.15
C HIS A 357 3.93 -2.62 -9.90
N ILE A 358 5.13 -2.44 -10.46
CA ILE A 358 6.24 -3.40 -10.36
C ILE A 358 7.04 -3.08 -9.10
N MET A 359 7.16 -4.03 -8.18
CA MET A 359 7.94 -3.97 -6.94
C MET A 359 9.15 -4.89 -7.05
N PRO A 360 10.30 -4.43 -7.55
CA PRO A 360 11.45 -5.30 -7.83
C PRO A 360 12.21 -5.74 -6.58
N VAL A 361 11.99 -5.09 -5.43
CA VAL A 361 12.58 -5.45 -4.12
C VAL A 361 14.11 -5.62 -4.20
N GLY A 362 14.81 -4.58 -4.68
CA GLY A 362 16.27 -4.56 -4.82
C GLY A 362 16.79 -5.25 -6.09
N TRP A 363 15.91 -5.56 -7.03
CA TRP A 363 16.27 -6.13 -8.33
C TRP A 363 15.80 -5.23 -9.48
N GLU A 364 16.08 -3.92 -9.38
CA GLU A 364 15.58 -2.89 -10.30
C GLU A 364 16.04 -3.07 -11.74
N ASP A 365 17.20 -3.72 -11.96
CA ASP A 365 17.77 -4.00 -13.28
C ASP A 365 16.91 -4.96 -14.14
N ILE A 366 15.97 -5.68 -13.54
CA ILE A 366 15.06 -6.54 -14.29
C ILE A 366 13.85 -5.80 -14.87
N VAL A 367 13.52 -4.61 -14.35
CA VAL A 367 12.32 -3.86 -14.73
C VAL A 367 12.26 -3.52 -16.23
N PRO A 368 13.35 -3.02 -16.86
CA PRO A 368 13.38 -2.78 -18.30
C PRO A 368 12.99 -4.02 -19.12
N ARG A 369 13.51 -5.18 -18.75
CA ARG A 369 13.20 -6.44 -19.42
C ARG A 369 11.72 -6.81 -19.28
N ILE A 370 11.17 -6.74 -18.05
CA ILE A 370 9.77 -7.08 -17.81
C ILE A 370 8.85 -6.17 -18.62
N VAL A 371 9.10 -4.87 -18.62
CA VAL A 371 8.26 -3.90 -19.35
C VAL A 371 8.31 -4.14 -20.86
N THR A 372 9.51 -4.36 -21.41
CA THR A 372 9.70 -4.56 -22.85
C THR A 372 9.13 -5.90 -23.32
N GLU A 373 9.49 -7.01 -22.66
CA GLU A 373 9.06 -8.36 -23.08
C GLU A 373 7.57 -8.63 -22.81
N ALA A 374 6.96 -7.93 -21.85
CA ALA A 374 5.52 -8.00 -21.63
C ALA A 374 4.72 -7.12 -22.61
N GLY A 375 5.38 -6.30 -23.43
CA GLY A 375 4.72 -5.38 -24.38
C GLY A 375 3.96 -4.25 -23.68
N LEU A 376 4.59 -3.63 -22.67
CA LEU A 376 4.02 -2.57 -21.84
C LEU A 376 4.63 -1.19 -22.12
N SER A 377 5.64 -1.11 -22.99
CA SER A 377 6.32 0.12 -23.40
C SER A 377 5.54 0.87 -24.47
#